data_84fc60e430056b857408273931cc4ebe
#
_entry.id   84fc60e430056b857408273931cc4ebe
#
_cell.length_a   1.000
_cell.length_b   1.000
_cell.length_c   1.000
_cell.angle_alpha   90.00
_cell.angle_beta   90.00
_cell.angle_gamma   90.00
#
_symmetry.space_group_name_H-M   'P 1'
#
loop_
_entity.id
_entity.type
_entity.pdbx_description
1 polymer ?
#
loop_
_entity_poly.entity_id
_entity_poly.type
_entity_poly.pdbx_seq_one_letter_code
_entity_poly.pdbx_strand_id
1 'polypeptide(L)'
;MKEFDYKHSPLREGQFRLLNLHPARGSADLESNLVVRSLGTAVDSTSPILDQPSRALNPEPYRALSYTWGPPCQNDLFIKILADSRAFRIAIRLNLETALRQLRSPDREQFFWIDALCINQKNDDEKSSQIPEMWRIYTQAFSVCIWLGIHEDESATAMEFIKDCLDFEIFEQLVHDTQTSKKWAALAALMRRPWFSRRWIVQEIALAREATLHCGDKQVEWQDFADAISLFHSKQHEIRKLFRESTAFHNHPDYLDDVSELGATRLVEASANIFRKSDDNQIMKHLLSLEALMSMLSTFEASDPHDTVYAIL
;
A
#
# COMPACT_ATOMS: atom_id res chain seq x y z
N MET A 1 -31.37 3.52 0.65
CA MET A 1 -30.59 2.78 1.68
C MET A 1 -30.14 3.78 2.73
N LYS A 2 -30.25 3.45 4.03
CA LYS A 2 -29.79 4.33 5.12
C LYS A 2 -28.26 4.29 5.22
N GLU A 3 -27.66 5.36 5.73
CA GLU A 3 -26.24 5.38 6.07
C GLU A 3 -25.94 4.40 7.20
N PHE A 4 -24.77 3.74 7.16
CA PHE A 4 -24.34 2.80 8.17
C PHE A 4 -24.00 3.52 9.48
N ASP A 5 -24.53 3.02 10.59
CA ASP A 5 -24.18 3.49 11.94
C ASP A 5 -23.21 2.46 12.55
N TYR A 6 -22.01 2.91 12.91
CA TYR A 6 -20.98 2.07 13.52
C TYR A 6 -21.36 1.48 14.88
N LYS A 7 -22.49 1.89 15.45
CA LYS A 7 -23.11 1.22 16.61
C LYS A 7 -23.52 -0.23 16.34
N HIS A 8 -23.68 -0.63 15.07
CA HIS A 8 -23.87 -2.03 14.67
C HIS A 8 -22.60 -2.87 14.80
N SER A 9 -21.44 -2.25 14.93
CA SER A 9 -20.13 -2.90 15.09
C SER A 9 -19.25 -2.12 16.06
N PRO A 10 -19.64 -2.01 17.35
CA PRO A 10 -18.90 -1.23 18.34
C PRO A 10 -17.54 -1.85 18.63
N LEU A 11 -16.54 -1.01 18.87
CA LEU A 11 -15.20 -1.45 19.27
C LEU A 11 -15.01 -1.30 20.77
N ARG A 12 -14.31 -2.25 21.37
CA ARG A 12 -13.72 -2.18 22.71
C ARG A 12 -12.22 -1.92 22.57
N GLU A 13 -11.57 -1.59 23.65
CA GLU A 13 -10.11 -1.47 23.71
C GLU A 13 -9.42 -2.74 23.15
N GLY A 14 -8.41 -2.55 22.34
CA GLY A 14 -7.70 -3.64 21.68
C GLY A 14 -8.48 -4.35 20.58
N GLN A 15 -9.56 -3.77 20.08
CA GLN A 15 -10.34 -4.30 18.97
C GLN A 15 -10.26 -3.40 17.75
N PHE A 16 -10.44 -4.00 16.57
CA PHE A 16 -10.51 -3.31 15.28
C PHE A 16 -11.54 -3.98 14.38
N ARG A 17 -11.97 -3.29 13.31
CA ARG A 17 -12.89 -3.86 12.32
C ARG A 17 -12.14 -4.32 11.09
N LEU A 18 -12.69 -5.36 10.46
CA LEU A 18 -12.32 -5.78 9.12
C LEU A 18 -13.55 -5.69 8.23
N LEU A 19 -13.32 -5.29 6.98
CA LEU A 19 -14.30 -5.42 5.91
C LEU A 19 -14.24 -6.85 5.38
N ASN A 20 -15.33 -7.60 5.49
CA ASN A 20 -15.50 -8.86 4.78
C ASN A 20 -16.18 -8.54 3.43
N LEU A 21 -15.37 -8.52 2.36
CA LEU A 21 -15.84 -8.23 1.00
C LEU A 21 -16.42 -9.50 0.37
N HIS A 22 -17.68 -9.45 0.00
CA HIS A 22 -18.37 -10.59 -0.59
C HIS A 22 -17.95 -10.81 -2.05
N PRO A 23 -17.89 -12.09 -2.49
CA PRO A 23 -17.52 -12.43 -3.86
C PRO A 23 -18.58 -11.96 -4.86
N ALA A 24 -18.13 -11.45 -5.99
CA ALA A 24 -18.99 -11.18 -7.13
C ALA A 24 -18.16 -10.94 -8.40
N ARG A 25 -18.79 -11.04 -9.57
CA ARG A 25 -18.15 -10.86 -10.87
C ARG A 25 -18.55 -9.53 -11.52
N GLY A 26 -17.61 -8.97 -12.27
CA GLY A 26 -17.87 -7.80 -13.12
C GLY A 26 -18.35 -6.57 -12.34
N SER A 27 -19.37 -5.91 -12.87
CA SER A 27 -19.93 -4.66 -12.35
C SER A 27 -20.95 -4.83 -11.21
N ALA A 28 -21.13 -6.06 -10.68
CA ALA A 28 -22.05 -6.29 -9.57
C ALA A 28 -21.73 -5.37 -8.37
N ASP A 29 -22.76 -5.01 -7.61
CA ASP A 29 -22.61 -4.13 -6.45
C ASP A 29 -21.52 -4.62 -5.48
N LEU A 30 -20.84 -3.69 -4.83
CA LEU A 30 -19.92 -3.98 -3.75
C LEU A 30 -20.75 -4.26 -2.47
N GLU A 31 -20.78 -5.51 -2.05
CA GLU A 31 -21.46 -5.95 -0.84
C GLU A 31 -20.47 -6.49 0.18
N SER A 32 -20.69 -6.20 1.44
CA SER A 32 -19.77 -6.55 2.52
C SER A 32 -20.45 -6.51 3.88
N ASN A 33 -19.76 -6.96 4.90
CA ASN A 33 -20.10 -6.73 6.31
C ASN A 33 -18.84 -6.35 7.09
N LEU A 34 -19.02 -5.67 8.22
CA LEU A 34 -17.92 -5.34 9.13
C LEU A 34 -17.87 -6.39 10.24
N VAL A 35 -16.67 -6.95 10.45
CA VAL A 35 -16.38 -7.95 11.47
C VAL A 35 -15.40 -7.38 12.48
N VAL A 36 -15.75 -7.46 13.77
CA VAL A 36 -14.86 -7.02 14.85
C VAL A 36 -13.89 -8.14 15.20
N ARG A 37 -12.60 -7.79 15.31
CA ARG A 37 -11.53 -8.69 15.77
C ARG A 37 -10.71 -8.03 16.88
N SER A 38 -10.09 -8.87 17.71
CA SER A 38 -9.15 -8.41 18.73
C SER A 38 -7.74 -8.38 18.17
N LEU A 39 -6.99 -7.32 18.48
CA LEU A 39 -5.56 -7.28 18.26
C LEU A 39 -4.92 -8.36 19.15
N GLY A 40 -4.19 -9.27 18.55
CA GLY A 40 -3.40 -10.26 19.30
C GLY A 40 -2.48 -9.55 20.28
N THR A 41 -2.26 -10.13 21.47
CA THR A 41 -1.18 -9.68 22.34
C THR A 41 0.12 -9.77 21.55
N ALA A 42 0.98 -8.75 21.64
CA ALA A 42 2.33 -8.84 21.10
C ALA A 42 2.93 -10.16 21.59
N VAL A 43 3.37 -11.01 20.66
CA VAL A 43 4.02 -12.26 21.02
C VAL A 43 5.30 -11.85 21.72
N ASP A 44 5.34 -12.03 23.04
CA ASP A 44 6.56 -11.92 23.83
C ASP A 44 7.55 -12.94 23.25
N SER A 45 8.56 -12.45 22.55
CA SER A 45 9.59 -13.26 21.87
C SER A 45 10.49 -14.03 22.84
N THR A 46 10.09 -14.15 24.12
CA THR A 46 10.84 -14.83 25.18
C THR A 46 10.19 -16.13 25.68
N SER A 47 9.01 -16.53 25.18
CA SER A 47 8.38 -17.78 25.62
C SER A 47 8.64 -18.91 24.64
N PRO A 48 9.21 -20.07 25.09
CA PRO A 48 9.38 -21.24 24.23
C PRO A 48 8.02 -21.76 23.78
N ILE A 49 7.93 -22.14 22.51
CA ILE A 49 6.75 -22.74 21.87
C ILE A 49 6.56 -24.18 22.40
N LEU A 50 6.17 -24.33 23.65
CA LEU A 50 5.77 -25.61 24.22
C LEU A 50 4.61 -25.34 25.19
N ASP A 51 3.45 -25.93 24.87
CA ASP A 51 2.19 -25.91 25.63
C ASP A 51 1.25 -24.69 25.38
N GLN A 52 0.58 -24.68 24.24
CA GLN A 52 -0.77 -24.15 24.17
C GLN A 52 -1.75 -25.25 23.74
N PRO A 53 -2.57 -25.78 24.67
CA PRO A 53 -3.74 -26.54 24.32
C PRO A 53 -4.86 -25.58 23.94
N SER A 54 -5.43 -25.80 22.81
CA SER A 54 -6.58 -25.17 22.18
C SER A 54 -6.20 -24.35 20.97
N ARG A 55 -6.19 -25.00 19.81
CA ARG A 55 -6.50 -24.42 18.52
C ARG A 55 -7.87 -23.77 18.59
N ALA A 56 -8.00 -22.61 19.23
CA ALA A 56 -9.02 -21.66 18.90
C ALA A 56 -8.78 -21.29 17.45
N LEU A 57 -9.75 -21.61 16.58
CA LEU A 57 -9.82 -21.35 15.15
C LEU A 57 -8.91 -20.16 14.77
N ASN A 58 -7.82 -20.42 14.02
CA ASN A 58 -7.03 -19.36 13.45
C ASN A 58 -7.98 -18.44 12.71
N PRO A 59 -8.12 -17.18 13.13
CA PRO A 59 -9.00 -16.27 12.41
C PRO A 59 -8.52 -16.20 10.97
N GLU A 60 -9.47 -16.22 10.01
CA GLU A 60 -9.12 -16.12 8.60
C GLU A 60 -8.17 -14.94 8.36
N PRO A 61 -7.10 -15.12 7.57
CA PRO A 61 -6.12 -14.09 7.33
C PRO A 61 -6.78 -12.88 6.65
N TYR A 62 -6.32 -11.68 6.98
CA TYR A 62 -6.76 -10.46 6.32
C TYR A 62 -5.61 -9.74 5.62
N ARG A 63 -5.94 -8.94 4.64
CA ARG A 63 -5.03 -8.04 3.95
C ARG A 63 -5.28 -6.60 4.39
N ALA A 64 -4.23 -5.79 4.52
CA ALA A 64 -4.39 -4.35 4.70
C ALA A 64 -4.34 -3.66 3.34
N LEU A 65 -5.20 -2.67 3.11
CA LEU A 65 -5.20 -1.88 1.88
C LEU A 65 -4.50 -0.55 2.12
N SER A 66 -3.41 -0.35 1.39
CA SER A 66 -2.68 0.91 1.30
C SER A 66 -3.05 1.62 -0.01
N TYR A 67 -3.66 2.79 0.06
CA TYR A 67 -4.14 3.51 -1.13
C TYR A 67 -4.26 5.00 -0.86
N THR A 68 -4.32 5.80 -1.91
CA THR A 68 -4.61 7.23 -1.82
C THR A 68 -6.11 7.46 -1.77
N TRP A 69 -6.62 8.20 -0.80
CA TRP A 69 -8.06 8.48 -0.72
C TRP A 69 -8.59 9.17 -1.97
N GLY A 70 -7.76 10.02 -2.61
CA GLY A 70 -8.16 10.82 -3.77
C GLY A 70 -9.07 11.99 -3.40
N PRO A 71 -9.48 12.81 -4.37
CA PRO A 71 -10.37 13.94 -4.14
C PRO A 71 -11.77 13.47 -3.70
N PRO A 72 -12.52 14.30 -2.97
CA PRO A 72 -13.94 14.05 -2.71
C PRO A 72 -14.68 13.81 -4.02
N CYS A 73 -15.47 12.74 -4.07
CA CYS A 73 -16.25 12.43 -5.26
C CYS A 73 -17.56 13.20 -5.25
N GLN A 74 -17.95 13.75 -6.41
CA GLN A 74 -19.27 14.35 -6.60
C GLN A 74 -20.37 13.30 -6.87
N ASN A 75 -19.96 12.05 -7.12
CA ASN A 75 -20.87 10.93 -7.38
C ASN A 75 -21.20 10.21 -6.07
N ASP A 76 -22.45 9.77 -5.93
CA ASP A 76 -22.94 8.97 -4.79
C ASP A 76 -22.42 7.52 -4.85
N LEU A 77 -21.07 7.34 -4.86
CA LEU A 77 -20.46 6.02 -4.79
C LEU A 77 -20.56 5.50 -3.35
N PHE A 78 -20.96 4.25 -3.21
CA PHE A 78 -21.09 3.61 -1.90
C PHE A 78 -20.81 2.11 -1.98
N ILE A 79 -20.45 1.56 -0.84
CA ILE A 79 -20.43 0.12 -0.58
C ILE A 79 -21.62 -0.25 0.29
N LYS A 80 -22.27 -1.38 0.00
CA LYS A 80 -23.33 -1.92 0.82
C LYS A 80 -22.75 -2.66 2.01
N ILE A 81 -23.22 -2.33 3.20
CA ILE A 81 -22.87 -3.01 4.45
C ILE A 81 -24.09 -3.78 4.94
N LEU A 82 -23.95 -5.08 5.06
CA LEU A 82 -24.99 -5.95 5.60
C LEU A 82 -24.81 -6.07 7.12
N ALA A 83 -25.82 -5.67 7.88
CA ALA A 83 -25.86 -5.76 9.35
C ALA A 83 -27.30 -5.98 9.81
N ASP A 84 -27.52 -6.83 10.82
CA ASP A 84 -28.83 -7.11 11.42
C ASP A 84 -29.92 -7.43 10.39
N SER A 85 -29.59 -8.24 9.38
CA SER A 85 -30.47 -8.61 8.25
C SER A 85 -30.96 -7.41 7.42
N ARG A 86 -30.25 -6.30 7.45
CA ARG A 86 -30.54 -5.07 6.70
C ARG A 86 -29.32 -4.63 5.90
N ALA A 87 -29.59 -3.88 4.84
CA ALA A 87 -28.54 -3.26 4.03
C ALA A 87 -28.44 -1.76 4.33
N PHE A 88 -27.24 -1.32 4.63
CA PHE A 88 -26.84 0.06 4.82
C PHE A 88 -25.84 0.48 3.75
N ARG A 89 -25.49 1.76 3.66
CA ARG A 89 -24.46 2.25 2.76
C ARG A 89 -23.37 3.02 3.52
N ILE A 90 -22.13 2.87 3.10
CA ILE A 90 -21.04 3.79 3.45
C ILE A 90 -20.58 4.45 2.14
N ALA A 91 -20.52 5.78 2.12
CA ALA A 91 -19.99 6.52 0.99
C ALA A 91 -18.49 6.24 0.83
N ILE A 92 -18.06 5.99 -0.40
CA ILE A 92 -16.65 5.75 -0.73
C ILE A 92 -16.20 6.64 -1.90
N ARG A 93 -14.91 6.88 -2.00
CA ARG A 93 -14.35 7.63 -3.12
C ARG A 93 -14.03 6.70 -4.29
N LEU A 94 -13.92 7.25 -5.48
CA LEU A 94 -13.71 6.51 -6.72
C LEU A 94 -12.47 5.60 -6.64
N ASN A 95 -11.39 6.08 -6.06
CA ASN A 95 -10.16 5.29 -5.97
C ASN A 95 -10.32 4.04 -5.09
N LEU A 96 -11.09 4.13 -3.99
CA LEU A 96 -11.42 2.98 -3.16
C LEU A 96 -12.38 2.03 -3.87
N GLU A 97 -13.36 2.57 -4.57
CA GLU A 97 -14.33 1.78 -5.35
C GLU A 97 -13.62 0.93 -6.41
N THR A 98 -12.71 1.55 -7.19
CA THR A 98 -11.93 0.85 -8.21
C THR A 98 -10.99 -0.18 -7.61
N ALA A 99 -10.33 0.12 -6.47
CA ALA A 99 -9.51 -0.82 -5.74
C ALA A 99 -10.30 -2.05 -5.30
N LEU A 100 -11.47 -1.85 -4.68
CA LEU A 100 -12.31 -2.95 -4.19
C LEU A 100 -12.82 -3.84 -5.32
N ARG A 101 -13.21 -3.25 -6.45
CA ARG A 101 -13.62 -4.02 -7.64
C ARG A 101 -12.49 -4.88 -8.19
N GLN A 102 -11.28 -4.33 -8.24
CA GLN A 102 -10.11 -5.05 -8.76
C GLN A 102 -9.66 -6.16 -7.81
N LEU A 103 -9.68 -5.90 -6.50
CA LEU A 103 -9.21 -6.85 -5.50
C LEU A 103 -10.25 -7.92 -5.12
N ARG A 104 -11.52 -7.70 -5.46
CA ARG A 104 -12.63 -8.60 -5.14
C ARG A 104 -12.46 -9.94 -5.85
N SER A 105 -12.53 -11.03 -5.07
CA SER A 105 -12.58 -12.38 -5.63
C SER A 105 -13.95 -12.66 -6.26
N PRO A 106 -14.01 -13.38 -7.39
CA PRO A 106 -15.28 -13.83 -7.95
C PRO A 106 -15.97 -14.94 -7.13
N ASP A 107 -15.20 -15.70 -6.33
CA ASP A 107 -15.66 -17.00 -5.82
C ASP A 107 -15.56 -17.16 -4.28
N ARG A 108 -14.84 -16.26 -3.57
CA ARG A 108 -14.62 -16.35 -2.12
C ARG A 108 -14.67 -15.01 -1.42
N GLU A 109 -15.11 -15.00 -0.19
CA GLU A 109 -15.01 -13.86 0.71
C GLU A 109 -13.55 -13.50 0.98
N GLN A 110 -13.29 -12.20 1.20
CA GLN A 110 -11.97 -11.68 1.48
C GLN A 110 -12.03 -10.64 2.57
N PHE A 111 -11.14 -10.75 3.54
CA PHE A 111 -11.05 -9.82 4.65
C PHE A 111 -10.01 -8.75 4.37
N PHE A 112 -10.42 -7.49 4.49
CA PHE A 112 -9.54 -6.34 4.34
C PHE A 112 -9.61 -5.44 5.56
N TRP A 113 -8.49 -4.89 5.94
CA TRP A 113 -8.46 -3.68 6.75
C TRP A 113 -8.29 -2.47 5.85
N ILE A 114 -9.20 -1.52 5.97
CA ILE A 114 -9.26 -0.28 5.17
C ILE A 114 -9.60 0.84 6.12
N ASP A 115 -8.68 1.76 6.32
CA ASP A 115 -8.80 2.88 7.27
C ASP A 115 -10.12 3.66 7.13
N ALA A 116 -10.50 3.98 5.89
CA ALA A 116 -11.72 4.75 5.60
C ALA A 116 -13.02 4.01 5.94
N LEU A 117 -13.02 2.68 6.04
CA LEU A 117 -14.20 1.85 6.31
C LEU A 117 -14.16 1.19 7.69
N CYS A 118 -12.98 0.83 8.17
CA CYS A 118 -12.81 0.11 9.42
C CYS A 118 -12.77 1.03 10.63
N ILE A 119 -12.44 2.32 10.43
CA ILE A 119 -12.47 3.36 11.46
C ILE A 119 -13.67 4.28 11.20
N ASN A 120 -14.43 4.59 12.25
CA ASN A 120 -15.49 5.58 12.15
C ASN A 120 -14.89 6.99 12.01
N GLN A 121 -14.78 7.47 10.77
CA GLN A 121 -14.14 8.75 10.45
C GLN A 121 -14.86 9.98 11.02
N LYS A 122 -16.10 9.81 11.52
CA LYS A 122 -16.89 10.88 12.16
C LYS A 122 -16.76 10.90 13.69
N ASN A 123 -16.01 9.96 14.26
CA ASN A 123 -15.81 9.84 15.71
C ASN A 123 -14.32 10.07 16.05
N ASP A 124 -14.02 11.24 16.62
CA ASP A 124 -12.64 11.62 16.93
C ASP A 124 -12.05 10.77 18.08
N ASP A 125 -12.86 10.32 19.03
CA ASP A 125 -12.40 9.44 20.10
C ASP A 125 -11.99 8.06 19.54
N GLU A 126 -12.78 7.53 18.61
CA GLU A 126 -12.43 6.27 17.94
C GLU A 126 -11.17 6.42 17.07
N LYS A 127 -11.03 7.49 16.30
CA LYS A 127 -9.81 7.77 15.54
C LYS A 127 -8.58 7.85 16.46
N SER A 128 -8.69 8.59 17.56
CA SER A 128 -7.60 8.75 18.53
C SER A 128 -7.18 7.43 19.19
N SER A 129 -8.10 6.46 19.30
CA SER A 129 -7.79 5.13 19.82
C SER A 129 -7.26 4.15 18.75
N GLN A 130 -7.71 4.28 17.49
CA GLN A 130 -7.35 3.33 16.42
C GLN A 130 -6.06 3.71 15.68
N ILE A 131 -5.79 5.01 15.49
CA ILE A 131 -4.58 5.46 14.78
C ILE A 131 -3.29 4.94 15.45
N PRO A 132 -3.12 5.02 16.78
CA PRO A 132 -1.94 4.46 17.44
C PRO A 132 -1.79 2.93 17.29
N GLU A 133 -2.87 2.21 16.98
CA GLU A 133 -2.86 0.76 16.81
C GLU A 133 -2.60 0.31 15.36
N MET A 134 -2.52 1.25 14.41
CA MET A 134 -2.35 0.93 12.99
C MET A 134 -1.11 0.08 12.73
N TRP A 135 0.00 0.35 13.40
CA TRP A 135 1.22 -0.43 13.25
C TRP A 135 1.01 -1.92 13.57
N ARG A 136 0.21 -2.23 14.60
CA ARG A 136 -0.13 -3.62 14.97
C ARG A 136 -1.00 -4.27 13.92
N ILE A 137 -1.95 -3.51 13.36
CA ILE A 137 -2.87 -3.98 12.32
C ILE A 137 -2.08 -4.32 11.05
N TYR A 138 -1.15 -3.47 10.61
CA TYR A 138 -0.30 -3.75 9.45
C TYR A 138 0.66 -4.92 9.71
N THR A 139 1.25 -5.01 10.89
CA THR A 139 2.14 -6.14 11.28
C THR A 139 1.40 -7.48 11.32
N GLN A 140 0.14 -7.49 11.75
CA GLN A 140 -0.68 -8.71 11.85
C GLN A 140 -1.37 -9.08 10.55
N ALA A 141 -1.41 -8.18 9.56
CA ALA A 141 -1.94 -8.48 8.24
C ALA A 141 -1.14 -9.60 7.57
N PHE A 142 -1.82 -10.49 6.86
CA PHE A 142 -1.18 -11.51 6.04
C PHE A 142 -0.32 -10.85 4.95
N SER A 143 -0.86 -9.84 4.28
CA SER A 143 -0.13 -9.03 3.29
C SER A 143 -0.73 -7.62 3.19
N VAL A 144 0.03 -6.70 2.61
CA VAL A 144 -0.42 -5.35 2.27
C VAL A 144 -0.68 -5.27 0.76
N CYS A 145 -1.91 -4.92 0.39
CA CYS A 145 -2.26 -4.59 -0.99
C CYS A 145 -2.03 -3.09 -1.20
N ILE A 146 -1.10 -2.73 -2.06
CA ILE A 146 -0.81 -1.34 -2.43
C ILE A 146 -1.59 -1.03 -3.70
N TRP A 147 -2.54 -0.09 -3.64
CA TRP A 147 -3.30 0.34 -4.81
C TRP A 147 -2.79 1.67 -5.35
N LEU A 148 -2.16 1.64 -6.52
CA LEU A 148 -1.62 2.81 -7.21
C LEU A 148 -2.65 3.56 -8.07
N GLY A 149 -3.84 2.99 -8.26
CA GLY A 149 -4.89 3.52 -9.12
C GLY A 149 -5.11 2.68 -10.38
N ILE A 150 -5.99 3.16 -11.25
CA ILE A 150 -6.24 2.57 -12.56
C ILE A 150 -5.06 2.79 -13.51
N HIS A 151 -5.09 2.13 -14.67
CA HIS A 151 -4.08 2.37 -15.71
C HIS A 151 -4.15 3.80 -16.24
N GLU A 152 -3.04 4.50 -16.17
CA GLU A 152 -2.77 5.83 -16.73
C GLU A 152 -1.28 5.94 -17.06
N ASP A 153 -0.91 6.86 -17.95
CA ASP A 153 0.49 7.20 -18.26
C ASP A 153 1.38 5.98 -18.55
N GLU A 154 0.90 5.06 -19.38
CA GLU A 154 1.61 3.83 -19.77
C GLU A 154 1.96 2.92 -18.56
N SER A 155 1.20 3.01 -17.46
CA SER A 155 1.51 2.25 -16.24
C SER A 155 1.48 0.74 -16.44
N ALA A 156 0.69 0.20 -17.39
CA ALA A 156 0.72 -1.21 -17.73
C ALA A 156 2.10 -1.62 -18.27
N THR A 157 2.66 -0.80 -19.19
CA THR A 157 4.03 -0.97 -19.72
C THR A 157 5.06 -0.90 -18.60
N ALA A 158 4.91 0.05 -17.65
CA ALA A 158 5.81 0.18 -16.50
C ALA A 158 5.79 -1.06 -15.62
N MET A 159 4.61 -1.58 -15.28
CA MET A 159 4.45 -2.77 -14.43
C MET A 159 5.04 -4.03 -15.07
N GLU A 160 4.96 -4.16 -16.39
CA GLU A 160 5.59 -5.27 -17.13
C GLU A 160 7.10 -5.09 -17.22
N PHE A 161 7.56 -3.86 -17.42
CA PHE A 161 8.98 -3.52 -17.56
C PHE A 161 9.79 -3.77 -16.28
N ILE A 162 9.18 -3.70 -15.10
CA ILE A 162 9.83 -4.04 -13.83
C ILE A 162 10.45 -5.45 -13.91
N LYS A 163 9.77 -6.41 -14.49
CA LYS A 163 10.27 -7.79 -14.64
C LYS A 163 11.47 -7.86 -15.58
N ASP A 164 11.44 -7.09 -16.67
CA ASP A 164 12.57 -7.01 -17.60
C ASP A 164 13.81 -6.44 -16.89
N CYS A 165 13.63 -5.47 -15.98
CA CYS A 165 14.72 -4.88 -15.21
C CYS A 165 15.41 -5.84 -14.23
N LEU A 166 14.74 -6.88 -13.78
CA LEU A 166 15.29 -7.86 -12.83
C LEU A 166 16.16 -8.94 -13.49
N ASP A 167 16.09 -9.06 -14.80
CA ASP A 167 16.99 -9.92 -15.55
C ASP A 167 18.28 -9.17 -15.91
N PHE A 168 19.40 -9.56 -15.29
CA PHE A 168 20.67 -8.86 -15.44
C PHE A 168 21.18 -8.82 -16.88
N GLU A 169 20.96 -9.87 -17.67
CA GLU A 169 21.39 -9.91 -19.08
C GLU A 169 20.56 -8.93 -19.92
N ILE A 170 19.26 -8.88 -19.67
CA ILE A 170 18.35 -7.95 -20.32
C ILE A 170 18.59 -6.52 -19.83
N PHE A 171 18.78 -6.32 -18.52
CA PHE A 171 18.96 -4.99 -17.90
C PHE A 171 20.11 -4.20 -18.52
N GLU A 172 21.27 -4.81 -18.71
CA GLU A 172 22.42 -4.11 -19.36
C GLU A 172 22.09 -3.68 -20.80
N GLN A 173 21.28 -4.44 -21.52
CA GLN A 173 20.83 -4.05 -22.87
C GLN A 173 19.82 -2.88 -22.77
N LEU A 174 18.87 -2.95 -21.80
CA LEU A 174 17.87 -1.91 -21.60
C LEU A 174 18.47 -0.53 -21.31
N VAL A 175 19.58 -0.49 -20.57
CA VAL A 175 20.27 0.74 -20.19
C VAL A 175 20.95 1.43 -21.39
N HIS A 176 21.27 0.68 -22.47
CA HIS A 176 21.99 1.20 -23.63
C HIS A 176 21.14 1.28 -24.91
N ASP A 177 19.95 0.71 -24.93
CA ASP A 177 19.05 0.74 -26.09
C ASP A 177 18.13 1.98 -26.06
N THR A 178 18.32 2.91 -26.98
CA THR A 178 17.48 4.12 -27.11
C THR A 178 16.00 3.83 -27.34
N GLN A 179 15.64 2.64 -27.82
CA GLN A 179 14.25 2.23 -28.01
C GLN A 179 13.52 2.01 -26.67
N THR A 180 14.24 1.76 -25.58
CA THR A 180 13.67 1.55 -24.25
C THR A 180 13.32 2.85 -23.53
N SER A 181 13.70 4.02 -24.08
CA SER A 181 13.44 5.33 -23.45
C SER A 181 11.98 5.54 -23.02
N LYS A 182 11.01 5.04 -23.80
CA LYS A 182 9.58 5.11 -23.45
C LYS A 182 9.24 4.21 -22.25
N LYS A 183 9.84 3.04 -22.12
CA LYS A 183 9.64 2.14 -20.98
C LYS A 183 10.18 2.77 -19.69
N TRP A 184 11.39 3.37 -19.75
CA TRP A 184 11.96 4.12 -18.63
C TRP A 184 11.10 5.33 -18.24
N ALA A 185 10.55 6.05 -19.23
CA ALA A 185 9.63 7.15 -18.98
C ALA A 185 8.34 6.68 -18.29
N ALA A 186 7.78 5.55 -18.73
CA ALA A 186 6.61 4.94 -18.11
C ALA A 186 6.90 4.52 -16.65
N LEU A 187 8.07 3.93 -16.37
CA LEU A 187 8.48 3.59 -15.02
C LEU A 187 8.63 4.83 -14.15
N ALA A 188 9.26 5.89 -14.65
CA ALA A 188 9.38 7.16 -13.93
C ALA A 188 8.01 7.81 -13.67
N ALA A 189 7.06 7.71 -14.60
CA ALA A 189 5.69 8.16 -14.41
C ALA A 189 4.97 7.36 -13.32
N LEU A 190 5.15 6.03 -13.30
CA LEU A 190 4.62 5.17 -12.24
C LEU A 190 5.16 5.57 -10.86
N MET A 191 6.46 5.88 -10.76
CA MET A 191 7.12 6.33 -9.52
C MET A 191 6.63 7.70 -9.01
N ARG A 192 5.99 8.50 -9.87
CA ARG A 192 5.39 9.80 -9.51
C ARG A 192 3.92 9.68 -9.08
N ARG A 193 3.35 8.47 -9.03
CA ARG A 193 1.97 8.29 -8.57
C ARG A 193 1.79 8.88 -7.16
N PRO A 194 0.64 9.52 -6.87
CA PRO A 194 0.40 10.22 -5.60
C PRO A 194 0.55 9.33 -4.35
N TRP A 195 0.43 8.02 -4.51
CA TRP A 195 0.63 7.08 -3.41
C TRP A 195 2.04 7.20 -2.81
N PHE A 196 3.07 7.38 -3.64
CA PHE A 196 4.46 7.47 -3.20
C PHE A 196 4.81 8.77 -2.45
N SER A 197 3.93 9.77 -2.43
CA SER A 197 4.14 11.01 -1.67
C SER A 197 3.59 10.96 -0.23
N ARG A 198 2.77 9.95 0.10
CA ARG A 198 2.13 9.84 1.41
C ARG A 198 3.11 9.41 2.49
N ARG A 199 3.08 10.05 3.65
CA ARG A 199 3.95 9.72 4.78
C ARG A 199 3.64 8.37 5.43
N TRP A 200 2.36 8.05 5.60
CA TRP A 200 1.91 6.82 6.26
C TRP A 200 2.38 5.54 5.57
N ILE A 201 2.64 5.58 4.26
CA ILE A 201 3.08 4.40 3.49
C ILE A 201 4.40 3.81 4.01
N VAL A 202 5.23 4.62 4.64
CA VAL A 202 6.50 4.16 5.21
C VAL A 202 6.24 3.11 6.29
N GLN A 203 5.32 3.41 7.22
CA GLN A 203 4.92 2.45 8.25
C GLN A 203 4.19 1.25 7.64
N GLU A 204 3.29 1.50 6.68
CA GLU A 204 2.49 0.48 6.01
C GLU A 204 3.37 -0.57 5.32
N ILE A 205 4.49 -0.15 4.70
CA ILE A 205 5.43 -1.04 4.01
C ILE A 205 6.50 -1.62 4.93
N ALA A 206 7.07 -0.79 5.81
CA ALA A 206 8.13 -1.25 6.70
C ALA A 206 7.67 -2.39 7.63
N LEU A 207 6.39 -2.37 8.03
CA LEU A 207 5.78 -3.38 8.90
C LEU A 207 5.14 -4.55 8.14
N ALA A 208 4.95 -4.43 6.83
CA ALA A 208 4.36 -5.48 6.02
C ALA A 208 5.20 -6.77 6.05
N ARG A 209 4.55 -7.92 6.19
CA ARG A 209 5.18 -9.24 5.99
C ARG A 209 5.42 -9.49 4.50
N GLU A 210 4.40 -9.24 3.72
CA GLU A 210 4.39 -9.30 2.26
C GLU A 210 3.62 -8.07 1.76
N ALA A 211 4.03 -7.51 0.64
CA ALA A 211 3.33 -6.41 0.01
C ALA A 211 3.32 -6.58 -1.50
N THR A 212 2.18 -6.27 -2.12
CA THR A 212 1.98 -6.38 -3.57
C THR A 212 1.44 -5.06 -4.10
N LEU A 213 2.10 -4.50 -5.12
CA LEU A 213 1.62 -3.34 -5.86
C LEU A 213 0.57 -3.77 -6.87
N HIS A 214 -0.52 -3.05 -6.91
CA HIS A 214 -1.58 -3.17 -7.90
C HIS A 214 -1.74 -1.85 -8.65
N CYS A 215 -1.76 -1.91 -9.98
CA CYS A 215 -2.07 -0.79 -10.86
C CYS A 215 -2.96 -1.28 -11.99
N GLY A 216 -4.23 -0.83 -12.04
CA GLY A 216 -5.22 -1.44 -12.90
C GLY A 216 -5.32 -2.95 -12.66
N ASP A 217 -5.19 -3.76 -13.71
CA ASP A 217 -5.22 -5.23 -13.65
C ASP A 217 -3.83 -5.88 -13.44
N LYS A 218 -2.76 -5.07 -13.40
CA LYS A 218 -1.39 -5.55 -13.21
C LYS A 218 -1.00 -5.56 -11.73
N GLN A 219 -0.13 -6.51 -11.39
CA GLN A 219 0.42 -6.60 -10.05
C GLN A 219 1.90 -7.00 -10.08
N VAL A 220 2.66 -6.52 -9.09
CA VAL A 220 4.09 -6.79 -8.89
C VAL A 220 4.35 -6.86 -7.38
N GLU A 221 5.18 -7.78 -6.95
CA GLU A 221 5.62 -7.85 -5.55
C GLU A 221 6.45 -6.62 -5.19
N TRP A 222 6.31 -6.15 -3.94
CA TRP A 222 7.06 -4.98 -3.46
C TRP A 222 8.57 -5.15 -3.62
N GLN A 223 9.09 -6.35 -3.36
CA GLN A 223 10.52 -6.60 -3.46
C GLN A 223 11.02 -6.44 -4.90
N ASP A 224 10.29 -7.01 -5.86
CA ASP A 224 10.61 -6.89 -7.29
C ASP A 224 10.60 -5.42 -7.74
N PHE A 225 9.60 -4.65 -7.28
CA PHE A 225 9.54 -3.22 -7.52
C PHE A 225 10.75 -2.50 -6.90
N ALA A 226 11.07 -2.77 -5.63
CA ALA A 226 12.16 -2.12 -4.91
C ALA A 226 13.52 -2.40 -5.56
N ASP A 227 13.74 -3.64 -6.00
CA ASP A 227 14.98 -4.05 -6.69
C ASP A 227 15.10 -3.36 -8.05
N ALA A 228 14.02 -3.31 -8.84
CA ALA A 228 14.00 -2.61 -10.13
C ALA A 228 14.26 -1.10 -9.97
N ILE A 229 13.68 -0.46 -8.93
CA ILE A 229 13.93 0.97 -8.65
C ILE A 229 15.37 1.21 -8.20
N SER A 230 15.94 0.31 -7.40
CA SER A 230 17.34 0.39 -6.98
C SER A 230 18.29 0.28 -8.17
N LEU A 231 18.01 -0.63 -9.10
CA LEU A 231 18.76 -0.77 -10.36
C LEU A 231 18.61 0.47 -11.24
N PHE A 232 17.40 0.98 -11.40
CA PHE A 232 17.15 2.22 -12.13
C PHE A 232 17.93 3.41 -11.54
N HIS A 233 17.88 3.58 -10.22
CA HIS A 233 18.63 4.62 -9.53
C HIS A 233 20.14 4.46 -9.72
N SER A 234 20.67 3.24 -9.61
CA SER A 234 22.11 2.97 -9.78
C SER A 234 22.63 3.33 -11.18
N LYS A 235 21.79 3.19 -12.21
CA LYS A 235 22.10 3.45 -13.61
C LYS A 235 21.47 4.74 -14.16
N GLN A 236 20.99 5.63 -13.29
CA GLN A 236 20.29 6.84 -13.72
C GLN A 236 21.10 7.73 -14.66
N HIS A 237 22.42 7.73 -14.52
CA HIS A 237 23.30 8.55 -15.35
C HIS A 237 23.33 8.04 -16.81
N GLU A 238 23.48 6.73 -16.99
CA GLU A 238 23.47 6.07 -18.28
C GLU A 238 22.10 6.21 -18.94
N ILE A 239 21.02 6.02 -18.18
CA ILE A 239 19.64 6.14 -18.67
C ILE A 239 19.32 7.59 -19.05
N ARG A 240 19.80 8.60 -18.32
CA ARG A 240 19.68 10.01 -18.74
C ARG A 240 20.39 10.29 -20.07
N LYS A 241 21.57 9.69 -20.29
CA LYS A 241 22.26 9.81 -21.56
C LYS A 241 21.42 9.21 -22.69
N LEU A 242 20.82 8.05 -22.47
CA LEU A 242 19.91 7.42 -23.41
C LEU A 242 18.74 8.33 -23.82
N PHE A 243 18.17 9.10 -22.87
CA PHE A 243 17.10 10.08 -23.19
C PHE A 243 17.58 11.20 -24.10
N ARG A 244 18.81 11.70 -23.91
CA ARG A 244 19.41 12.73 -24.77
C ARG A 244 19.66 12.23 -26.20
N GLU A 245 19.93 10.94 -26.35
CA GLU A 245 20.18 10.30 -27.65
C GLU A 245 18.90 9.79 -28.31
N SER A 246 17.80 9.67 -27.57
CA SER A 246 16.54 9.16 -28.05
C SER A 246 15.80 10.17 -28.91
N THR A 247 15.34 9.73 -30.09
CA THR A 247 14.49 10.55 -30.97
C THR A 247 13.14 10.89 -30.34
N ALA A 248 12.63 10.02 -29.46
CA ALA A 248 11.35 10.21 -28.78
C ALA A 248 11.37 11.36 -27.78
N PHE A 249 12.51 11.68 -27.20
CA PHE A 249 12.69 12.70 -26.16
C PHE A 249 13.63 13.84 -26.60
N HIS A 250 13.91 13.97 -27.88
CA HIS A 250 14.82 14.99 -28.41
C HIS A 250 14.50 16.42 -27.94
N ASN A 251 13.20 16.75 -27.81
CA ASN A 251 12.75 18.06 -27.34
C ASN A 251 12.71 18.18 -25.79
N HIS A 252 12.90 17.11 -25.07
CA HIS A 252 12.82 17.03 -23.61
C HIS A 252 13.93 16.13 -23.06
N PRO A 253 15.22 16.48 -23.27
CA PRO A 253 16.37 15.61 -22.91
C PRO A 253 16.50 15.40 -21.39
N ASP A 254 15.93 16.29 -20.59
CA ASP A 254 15.91 16.22 -19.12
C ASP A 254 14.59 15.70 -18.55
N TYR A 255 13.82 14.94 -19.36
CA TYR A 255 12.49 14.39 -18.97
C TYR A 255 12.51 13.60 -17.66
N LEU A 256 13.59 12.87 -17.39
CA LEU A 256 13.67 12.04 -16.18
C LEU A 256 13.86 12.83 -14.89
N ASP A 257 14.41 14.07 -14.96
CA ASP A 257 14.83 14.82 -13.79
C ASP A 257 15.79 14.01 -12.87
N ASP A 258 15.77 14.30 -11.58
CA ASP A 258 16.51 13.51 -10.60
C ASP A 258 15.65 12.39 -10.03
N VAL A 259 15.90 11.16 -10.47
CA VAL A 259 15.18 9.97 -10.02
C VAL A 259 15.37 9.73 -8.50
N SER A 260 16.49 10.19 -7.92
CA SER A 260 16.75 10.08 -6.48
C SER A 260 15.77 10.89 -5.64
N GLU A 261 15.20 11.96 -6.20
CA GLU A 261 14.24 12.83 -5.52
C GLU A 261 12.80 12.29 -5.56
N LEU A 262 12.53 11.25 -6.35
CA LEU A 262 11.19 10.67 -6.45
C LEU A 262 10.80 9.95 -5.15
N GLY A 263 9.55 10.13 -4.71
CA GLY A 263 9.03 9.50 -3.51
C GLY A 263 9.19 7.98 -3.49
N ALA A 264 9.07 7.33 -4.64
CA ALA A 264 9.31 5.89 -4.78
C ALA A 264 10.74 5.50 -4.42
N THR A 265 11.75 6.20 -4.94
CA THR A 265 13.18 5.93 -4.63
C THR A 265 13.44 6.11 -3.14
N ARG A 266 12.97 7.21 -2.57
CA ARG A 266 13.13 7.50 -1.13
C ARG A 266 12.42 6.48 -0.25
N LEU A 267 11.24 5.99 -0.67
CA LEU A 267 10.52 4.94 0.06
C LEU A 267 11.29 3.62 0.03
N VAL A 268 11.85 3.25 -1.13
CA VAL A 268 12.67 2.03 -1.26
C VAL A 268 13.89 2.12 -0.35
N GLU A 269 14.62 3.22 -0.37
CA GLU A 269 15.76 3.46 0.51
C GLU A 269 15.37 3.45 1.99
N ALA A 270 14.24 4.11 2.34
CA ALA A 270 13.73 4.12 3.69
C ALA A 270 13.38 2.71 4.17
N SER A 271 12.60 1.96 3.37
CA SER A 271 12.16 0.61 3.75
C SER A 271 13.29 -0.37 3.95
N ALA A 272 14.39 -0.23 3.20
CA ALA A 272 15.60 -1.04 3.36
C ALA A 272 16.41 -0.69 4.62
N ASN A 273 16.30 0.55 5.13
CA ASN A 273 17.16 1.06 6.19
C ASN A 273 16.45 1.27 7.54
N ILE A 274 15.11 1.19 7.61
CA ILE A 274 14.37 1.47 8.85
C ILE A 274 14.50 0.33 9.86
N PHE A 275 14.33 -0.91 9.42
CA PHE A 275 14.33 -2.07 10.30
C PHE A 275 15.26 -3.17 9.81
N ARG A 276 15.98 -3.77 10.75
CA ARG A 276 16.59 -5.08 10.52
C ARG A 276 15.52 -6.13 10.78
N LYS A 277 15.16 -6.88 9.76
CA LYS A 277 14.23 -8.01 9.85
C LYS A 277 15.01 -9.32 9.97
N SER A 278 14.45 -10.31 10.69
CA SER A 278 14.93 -11.70 10.71
C SER A 278 14.51 -12.40 9.42
N ASP A 279 15.01 -13.62 9.20
CA ASP A 279 14.61 -14.49 8.07
C ASP A 279 13.09 -14.76 8.08
N ASP A 280 12.45 -14.69 9.25
CA ASP A 280 10.98 -14.80 9.42
C ASP A 280 10.25 -13.44 9.30
N ASN A 281 10.91 -12.42 8.77
CA ASN A 281 10.38 -11.07 8.59
C ASN A 281 9.98 -10.33 9.88
N GLN A 282 10.48 -10.77 11.05
CA GLN A 282 10.26 -10.09 12.33
C GLN A 282 11.25 -8.93 12.50
N ILE A 283 10.77 -7.81 13.02
CA ILE A 283 11.59 -6.63 13.30
C ILE A 283 12.54 -6.96 14.45
N MET A 284 13.83 -7.02 14.16
CA MET A 284 14.87 -7.27 15.16
C MET A 284 15.40 -5.99 15.81
N LYS A 285 15.50 -4.91 15.05
CA LYS A 285 16.08 -3.65 15.52
C LYS A 285 15.71 -2.49 14.59
N HIS A 286 15.42 -1.32 15.20
CA HIS A 286 15.41 -0.05 14.49
C HIS A 286 16.85 0.34 14.13
N LEU A 287 17.13 0.59 12.86
CA LEU A 287 18.49 0.93 12.39
C LEU A 287 18.76 2.42 12.44
N LEU A 288 17.73 3.25 12.33
CA LEU A 288 17.85 4.70 12.27
C LEU A 288 17.30 5.35 13.54
N SER A 289 17.90 6.48 13.93
CA SER A 289 17.34 7.34 14.97
C SER A 289 16.08 8.04 14.46
N LEU A 290 15.22 8.48 15.38
CA LEU A 290 14.01 9.25 15.02
C LEU A 290 14.35 10.50 14.19
N GLU A 291 15.44 11.21 14.52
CA GLU A 291 15.91 12.39 13.77
C GLU A 291 16.29 12.03 12.33
N ALA A 292 17.01 10.93 12.13
CA ALA A 292 17.38 10.46 10.80
C ALA A 292 16.16 10.08 9.98
N LEU A 293 15.18 9.40 10.59
CA LEU A 293 13.89 9.07 9.99
C LEU A 293 13.11 10.33 9.62
N MET A 294 12.98 11.29 10.54
CA MET A 294 12.28 12.56 10.27
C MET A 294 12.93 13.32 9.12
N SER A 295 14.26 13.37 9.07
CA SER A 295 15.00 14.03 7.98
C SER A 295 14.76 13.32 6.64
N MET A 296 14.90 12.01 6.59
CA MET A 296 14.70 11.20 5.38
C MET A 296 13.26 11.30 4.87
N LEU A 297 12.28 11.37 5.77
CA LEU A 297 10.86 11.40 5.44
C LEU A 297 10.28 12.82 5.35
N SER A 298 11.10 13.84 5.43
CA SER A 298 10.65 15.26 5.34
C SER A 298 9.98 15.62 4.02
N THR A 299 10.26 14.86 2.96
CA THR A 299 9.68 15.04 1.62
C THR A 299 8.33 14.37 1.43
N PHE A 300 7.91 13.50 2.36
CA PHE A 300 6.60 12.87 2.30
C PHE A 300 5.53 13.78 2.88
N GLU A 301 4.40 13.86 2.19
CA GLU A 301 3.27 14.71 2.56
C GLU A 301 2.46 14.09 3.71
N ALA A 302 2.14 14.91 4.70
CA ALA A 302 1.20 14.60 5.76
C ALA A 302 0.07 15.64 5.75
N SER A 303 -1.17 15.19 5.83
CA SER A 303 -2.34 16.07 5.87
C SER A 303 -2.46 16.78 7.23
N ASP A 304 -1.98 16.17 8.30
CA ASP A 304 -1.92 16.73 9.65
C ASP A 304 -0.44 16.80 10.11
N PRO A 305 0.02 17.93 10.68
CA PRO A 305 1.38 18.04 11.23
C PRO A 305 1.70 16.95 12.28
N HIS A 306 0.72 16.46 13.04
CA HIS A 306 0.91 15.39 14.01
C HIS A 306 1.25 14.05 13.35
N ASP A 307 0.77 13.80 12.12
CA ASP A 307 1.10 12.62 11.33
C ASP A 307 2.61 12.52 11.04
N THR A 308 3.31 13.65 11.12
CA THR A 308 4.78 13.71 10.97
C THR A 308 5.50 12.84 12.01
N VAL A 309 4.92 12.73 13.20
CA VAL A 309 5.48 11.95 14.30
C VAL A 309 4.83 10.56 14.37
N TYR A 310 3.50 10.49 14.31
CA TYR A 310 2.76 9.22 14.46
C TYR A 310 3.04 8.21 13.35
N ALA A 311 3.33 8.64 12.13
CA ALA A 311 3.66 7.74 11.02
C ALA A 311 5.06 7.09 11.15
N ILE A 312 5.83 7.47 12.16
CA ILE A 312 7.23 7.02 12.35
C ILE A 312 7.42 6.28 13.68
N LEU A 313 6.55 6.54 14.65
CA LEU A 313 6.54 5.86 15.96
C LEU A 313 5.88 4.49 15.88
#